data_bffcaacccdc5a7072d6f3dcc537b8f6e
#
_entry.id   bffcaacccdc5a7072d6f3dcc537b8f6e
#
_cell.length_a   1.000
_cell.length_b   1.000
_cell.length_c   1.000
_cell.angle_alpha   90.00
_cell.angle_beta   90.00
_cell.angle_gamma   90.00
#
_symmetry.space_group_name_H-M   'P 1'
#
loop_
_entity.id
_entity.type
_entity.pdbx_description
1 polymer ?
#
loop_
_entity_poly.entity_id
_entity_poly.type
_entity_poly.pdbx_seq_one_letter_code
_entity_poly.pdbx_strand_id
1 'polypeptide(L)'
;VMKAAQLPFRIDVQMHPATAPTPVSGYISSVLLKSAILGLIKLFMLMGGGFMLAGVLGGMEQNIISTVAMWIGGITIIMAAVQALRTNVIKLVFIYSTVSQLGYMVLAVAAGGALGYAGGMLHVINHVFFKDLLFLVCGAVMFATHRETLDDLGGIGRQMPFTLAMFAIAGLSVVGVPPTSGFSSKWLIYHALMEAGQPFLALLSLIGSVLTMAYIAKFLHAAFLGQPSPNLHDVHEAPLIMRVPMGILAAGCVITGVFPG
;
A
#
# COMPACT_ATOMS: atom_id res chain seq x y z
N VAL A 1 -10.81 -4.43 -13.21
CA VAL A 1 -9.83 -5.41 -12.73
C VAL A 1 -8.43 -5.02 -13.17
N MET A 2 -8.15 -4.70 -14.45
CA MET A 2 -6.81 -4.30 -14.92
C MET A 2 -6.26 -3.07 -14.19
N LYS A 3 -7.05 -1.98 -14.07
CA LYS A 3 -6.64 -0.78 -13.31
C LYS A 3 -6.53 -1.01 -11.79
N ALA A 4 -7.16 -2.06 -11.25
CA ALA A 4 -7.04 -2.43 -9.84
C ALA A 4 -5.80 -3.29 -9.54
N ALA A 5 -4.98 -3.57 -10.54
CA ALA A 5 -3.72 -4.31 -10.41
C ALA A 5 -3.81 -5.72 -9.85
N GLN A 6 -4.89 -6.39 -10.11
CA GLN A 6 -5.07 -7.75 -9.57
C GLN A 6 -4.50 -8.81 -10.52
N LEU A 7 -3.75 -9.76 -9.96
CA LEU A 7 -3.30 -10.94 -10.70
C LEU A 7 -4.50 -11.83 -11.10
N PRO A 8 -4.44 -12.51 -12.25
CA PRO A 8 -3.30 -12.68 -13.18
C PRO A 8 -3.23 -11.61 -14.29
N PHE A 9 -3.98 -10.54 -14.19
CA PHE A 9 -4.04 -9.51 -15.21
C PHE A 9 -2.74 -8.71 -15.26
N ARG A 10 -2.30 -8.32 -16.48
CA ARG A 10 -1.01 -7.69 -16.73
C ARG A 10 -0.75 -6.49 -15.83
N ILE A 11 0.38 -6.53 -15.15
CA ILE A 11 0.90 -5.49 -14.27
C ILE A 11 1.57 -4.36 -15.10
N ASP A 12 1.77 -4.58 -16.41
CA ASP A 12 2.52 -3.69 -17.32
C ASP A 12 2.01 -2.24 -17.28
N VAL A 13 0.69 -2.04 -17.20
CA VAL A 13 0.08 -0.69 -17.12
C VAL A 13 0.46 0.03 -15.82
N GLN A 14 0.89 -0.70 -14.80
CA GLN A 14 1.26 -0.15 -13.50
C GLN A 14 2.75 0.05 -13.34
N MET A 15 3.55 -0.46 -14.27
CA MET A 15 4.98 -0.22 -14.32
C MET A 15 5.32 1.16 -14.89
N HIS A 16 4.39 1.87 -15.52
CA HIS A 16 4.58 3.27 -15.95
C HIS A 16 5.07 4.21 -14.84
N PRO A 17 4.66 4.07 -13.56
CA PRO A 17 5.25 4.85 -12.48
C PRO A 17 6.76 4.67 -12.32
N ALA A 18 7.34 3.58 -12.80
CA ALA A 18 8.80 3.36 -12.71
C ALA A 18 9.59 4.35 -13.57
N THR A 19 9.05 4.75 -14.73
CA THR A 19 9.71 5.67 -15.67
C THR A 19 9.31 7.14 -15.48
N ALA A 20 8.18 7.39 -14.80
CA ALA A 20 7.68 8.74 -14.54
C ALA A 20 8.53 9.47 -13.48
N PRO A 21 8.55 10.82 -13.46
CA PRO A 21 9.09 11.58 -12.34
C PRO A 21 8.45 11.15 -11.00
N THR A 22 9.24 11.14 -9.92
CA THR A 22 8.80 10.55 -8.64
C THR A 22 7.49 11.14 -8.06
N PRO A 23 7.23 12.47 -8.12
CA PRO A 23 5.95 13.01 -7.67
C PRO A 23 4.76 12.50 -8.48
N VAL A 24 4.94 12.34 -9.81
CA VAL A 24 3.92 11.78 -10.71
C VAL A 24 3.69 10.29 -10.39
N SER A 25 4.76 9.55 -10.10
CA SER A 25 4.66 8.14 -9.68
C SER A 25 3.86 7.99 -8.39
N GLY A 26 4.07 8.90 -7.42
CA GLY A 26 3.27 9.01 -6.19
C GLY A 26 1.79 9.21 -6.51
N TYR A 27 1.45 10.24 -7.26
CA TYR A 27 0.07 10.55 -7.65
C TYR A 27 -0.62 9.38 -8.38
N ILE A 28 0.06 8.72 -9.32
CA ILE A 28 -0.50 7.55 -10.01
C ILE A 28 -0.79 6.42 -9.02
N SER A 29 0.17 6.11 -8.15
CA SER A 29 0.05 5.01 -7.19
C SER A 29 -0.96 5.28 -6.07
N SER A 30 -1.05 6.51 -5.59
CA SER A 30 -1.86 6.87 -4.43
C SER A 30 -3.28 7.29 -4.78
N VAL A 31 -3.51 7.98 -5.89
CA VAL A 31 -4.81 8.56 -6.25
C VAL A 31 -5.43 7.88 -7.47
N LEU A 32 -4.71 7.84 -8.58
CA LEU A 32 -5.28 7.43 -9.86
C LEU A 32 -5.76 5.97 -9.88
N LEU A 33 -5.03 5.05 -9.26
CA LEU A 33 -5.41 3.65 -9.16
C LEU A 33 -6.65 3.42 -8.28
N LYS A 34 -6.99 4.35 -7.38
CA LYS A 34 -8.16 4.23 -6.49
C LYS A 34 -9.48 4.42 -7.22
N SER A 35 -9.49 5.08 -8.36
CA SER A 35 -10.70 5.18 -9.19
C SER A 35 -11.27 3.80 -9.56
N ALA A 36 -10.38 2.81 -9.80
CA ALA A 36 -10.78 1.43 -10.06
C ALA A 36 -11.35 0.74 -8.81
N ILE A 37 -10.75 0.98 -7.64
CA ILE A 37 -11.25 0.42 -6.37
C ILE A 37 -12.60 1.03 -6.02
N LEU A 38 -12.77 2.35 -6.16
CA LEU A 38 -14.07 3.00 -5.96
C LEU A 38 -15.14 2.48 -6.93
N GLY A 39 -14.75 2.20 -8.18
CA GLY A 39 -15.63 1.54 -9.16
C GLY A 39 -16.02 0.12 -8.71
N LEU A 40 -15.08 -0.66 -8.16
CA LEU A 40 -15.37 -1.98 -7.61
C LEU A 40 -16.27 -1.89 -6.37
N ILE A 41 -16.02 -0.94 -5.45
CA ILE A 41 -16.88 -0.71 -4.29
C ILE A 41 -18.32 -0.44 -4.75
N LYS A 42 -18.52 0.47 -5.70
CA LYS A 42 -19.85 0.75 -6.27
C LYS A 42 -20.47 -0.49 -6.92
N LEU A 43 -19.69 -1.26 -7.68
CA LEU A 43 -20.17 -2.49 -8.32
C LEU A 43 -20.62 -3.51 -7.27
N PHE A 44 -19.79 -3.80 -6.27
CA PHE A 44 -20.13 -4.74 -5.20
C PHE A 44 -21.29 -4.24 -4.33
N MET A 45 -21.37 -2.93 -4.06
CA MET A 45 -22.53 -2.34 -3.37
C MET A 45 -23.81 -2.47 -4.19
N LEU A 46 -23.76 -2.29 -5.50
CA LEU A 46 -24.92 -2.48 -6.39
C LEU A 46 -25.34 -3.94 -6.46
N MET A 47 -24.37 -4.85 -6.55
CA MET A 47 -24.62 -6.30 -6.55
C MET A 47 -25.06 -6.80 -5.18
N GLY A 48 -24.53 -6.26 -4.08
CA GLY A 48 -24.85 -6.60 -2.69
C GLY A 48 -25.99 -5.77 -2.10
N GLY A 49 -26.15 -4.51 -2.51
CA GLY A 49 -27.29 -3.65 -2.22
C GLY A 49 -28.57 -4.08 -2.94
N GLY A 50 -28.41 -4.91 -3.96
CA GLY A 50 -29.44 -5.81 -4.48
C GLY A 50 -29.83 -6.90 -3.48
N PHE A 51 -29.79 -6.62 -2.15
CA PHE A 51 -30.45 -7.44 -1.13
C PHE A 51 -31.95 -7.66 -1.47
N MET A 52 -32.54 -6.74 -2.22
CA MET A 52 -33.84 -6.96 -2.86
C MET A 52 -33.77 -7.84 -4.12
N LEU A 53 -32.65 -7.86 -4.86
CA LEU A 53 -32.47 -8.70 -6.04
C LEU A 53 -31.88 -10.07 -5.71
N ALA A 54 -31.14 -10.20 -4.58
CA ALA A 54 -30.63 -11.46 -4.07
C ALA A 54 -31.74 -12.46 -3.71
N GLY A 55 -32.95 -11.97 -3.37
CA GLY A 55 -34.14 -12.79 -3.27
C GLY A 55 -34.66 -13.33 -4.61
N VAL A 56 -34.28 -12.72 -5.74
CA VAL A 56 -34.73 -13.09 -7.08
C VAL A 56 -33.69 -13.91 -7.85
N LEU A 57 -32.39 -13.72 -7.61
CA LEU A 57 -31.27 -14.37 -8.33
C LEU A 57 -30.54 -15.47 -7.54
N GLY A 58 -31.15 -16.00 -6.46
CA GLY A 58 -30.63 -17.13 -5.70
C GLY A 58 -29.18 -16.94 -5.22
N GLY A 59 -28.98 -16.70 -3.93
CA GLY A 59 -27.72 -16.28 -3.27
C GLY A 59 -26.43 -17.08 -3.52
N MET A 60 -26.42 -18.04 -4.43
CA MET A 60 -25.24 -18.85 -4.75
C MET A 60 -24.26 -18.16 -5.73
N GLU A 61 -24.76 -17.46 -6.75
CA GLU A 61 -23.88 -16.81 -7.75
C GLU A 61 -23.12 -15.62 -7.16
N GLN A 62 -23.78 -14.88 -6.27
CA GLN A 62 -23.16 -13.75 -5.58
C GLN A 62 -22.02 -14.20 -4.66
N ASN A 63 -22.16 -15.34 -4.00
CA ASN A 63 -21.12 -15.95 -3.19
C ASN A 63 -19.90 -16.40 -4.01
N ILE A 64 -20.10 -16.90 -5.22
CA ILE A 64 -19.00 -17.35 -6.10
C ILE A 64 -18.16 -16.14 -6.56
N ILE A 65 -18.80 -15.07 -7.05
CA ILE A 65 -18.08 -13.86 -7.53
C ILE A 65 -17.29 -13.22 -6.40
N SER A 66 -17.90 -13.06 -5.22
CA SER A 66 -17.22 -12.53 -4.03
C SER A 66 -16.05 -13.42 -3.62
N THR A 67 -16.25 -14.72 -3.56
CA THR A 67 -15.22 -15.69 -3.20
C THR A 67 -14.05 -15.64 -4.18
N VAL A 68 -14.31 -15.65 -5.48
CA VAL A 68 -13.27 -15.53 -6.52
C VAL A 68 -12.51 -14.20 -6.39
N ALA A 69 -13.21 -13.09 -6.18
CA ALA A 69 -12.59 -11.79 -5.99
C ALA A 69 -11.72 -11.73 -4.72
N MET A 70 -12.16 -12.34 -3.61
CA MET A 70 -11.38 -12.46 -2.37
C MET A 70 -10.09 -13.24 -2.60
N TRP A 71 -10.15 -14.40 -3.30
CA TRP A 71 -8.97 -15.19 -3.62
C TRP A 71 -7.99 -14.44 -4.54
N ILE A 72 -8.49 -13.74 -5.56
CA ILE A 72 -7.66 -12.89 -6.43
C ILE A 72 -6.96 -11.82 -5.59
N GLY A 73 -7.67 -11.14 -4.68
CA GLY A 73 -7.09 -10.17 -3.76
C GLY A 73 -6.02 -10.77 -2.86
N GLY A 74 -6.31 -11.90 -2.23
CA GLY A 74 -5.38 -12.62 -1.34
C GLY A 74 -4.10 -13.09 -2.03
N ILE A 75 -4.21 -13.69 -3.21
CA ILE A 75 -3.06 -14.12 -4.03
C ILE A 75 -2.23 -12.89 -4.45
N THR A 76 -2.90 -11.81 -4.86
CA THR A 76 -2.24 -10.56 -5.26
C THR A 76 -1.41 -9.97 -4.12
N ILE A 77 -1.92 -9.98 -2.88
CA ILE A 77 -1.20 -9.51 -1.68
C ILE A 77 0.16 -10.21 -1.57
N ILE A 78 0.16 -11.53 -1.59
CA ILE A 78 1.38 -12.32 -1.38
C ILE A 78 2.35 -12.18 -2.54
N MET A 79 1.89 -12.37 -3.77
CA MET A 79 2.76 -12.33 -4.94
C MET A 79 3.41 -10.96 -5.13
N ALA A 80 2.66 -9.89 -4.94
CA ALA A 80 3.22 -8.53 -5.05
C ALA A 80 4.19 -8.22 -3.90
N ALA A 81 3.92 -8.67 -2.67
CA ALA A 81 4.84 -8.50 -1.56
C ALA A 81 6.17 -9.28 -1.77
N VAL A 82 6.11 -10.49 -2.33
CA VAL A 82 7.31 -11.25 -2.70
C VAL A 82 8.10 -10.53 -3.80
N GLN A 83 7.45 -9.94 -4.80
CA GLN A 83 8.14 -9.16 -5.82
C GLN A 83 8.79 -7.90 -5.24
N ALA A 84 8.14 -7.21 -4.29
CA ALA A 84 8.72 -6.08 -3.57
C ALA A 84 9.99 -6.48 -2.79
N LEU A 85 10.03 -7.69 -2.21
CA LEU A 85 11.20 -8.22 -1.54
C LEU A 85 12.35 -8.56 -2.50
N ARG A 86 12.03 -9.04 -3.70
CA ARG A 86 13.04 -9.48 -4.68
C ARG A 86 13.72 -8.34 -5.43
N THR A 87 13.00 -7.23 -5.63
CA THR A 87 13.55 -6.10 -6.38
C THR A 87 14.44 -5.21 -5.51
N ASN A 88 15.52 -4.68 -6.10
CA ASN A 88 16.41 -3.69 -5.49
C ASN A 88 16.22 -2.28 -6.07
N VAL A 89 15.39 -2.13 -7.10
CA VAL A 89 15.07 -0.80 -7.66
C VAL A 89 14.09 -0.08 -6.74
N ILE A 90 14.50 1.08 -6.23
CA ILE A 90 13.78 1.87 -5.21
C ILE A 90 12.31 2.07 -5.56
N LYS A 91 12.01 2.58 -6.77
CA LYS A 91 10.64 2.81 -7.22
C LYS A 91 9.83 1.52 -7.33
N LEU A 92 10.43 0.44 -7.83
CA LEU A 92 9.73 -0.84 -8.02
C LEU A 92 9.30 -1.46 -6.71
N VAL A 93 10.10 -1.33 -5.63
CA VAL A 93 9.69 -1.77 -4.28
C VAL A 93 8.34 -1.16 -3.91
N PHE A 94 8.19 0.17 -4.10
CA PHE A 94 6.95 0.85 -3.73
C PHE A 94 5.80 0.62 -4.70
N ILE A 95 6.08 0.37 -5.98
CA ILE A 95 5.06 -0.02 -6.97
C ILE A 95 4.48 -1.38 -6.62
N TYR A 96 5.31 -2.41 -6.40
CA TYR A 96 4.82 -3.73 -5.97
C TYR A 96 4.13 -3.67 -4.61
N SER A 97 4.63 -2.85 -3.69
CA SER A 97 3.93 -2.58 -2.45
C SER A 97 2.53 -1.97 -2.68
N THR A 98 2.36 -1.09 -3.69
CA THR A 98 1.02 -0.56 -4.05
C THR A 98 0.10 -1.67 -4.53
N VAL A 99 0.59 -2.55 -5.42
CA VAL A 99 -0.18 -3.71 -5.91
C VAL A 99 -0.65 -4.60 -4.76
N SER A 100 0.25 -4.88 -3.79
CA SER A 100 -0.11 -5.64 -2.59
C SER A 100 -1.22 -4.96 -1.79
N GLN A 101 -1.13 -3.65 -1.54
CA GLN A 101 -2.15 -2.92 -0.78
C GLN A 101 -3.49 -2.81 -1.54
N LEU A 102 -3.48 -2.74 -2.88
CA LEU A 102 -4.70 -2.83 -3.68
C LEU A 102 -5.38 -4.20 -3.52
N GLY A 103 -4.60 -5.27 -3.34
CA GLY A 103 -5.12 -6.59 -2.99
C GLY A 103 -5.94 -6.58 -1.70
N TYR A 104 -5.47 -5.88 -0.63
CA TYR A 104 -6.23 -5.71 0.61
C TYR A 104 -7.56 -4.99 0.39
N MET A 105 -7.58 -3.95 -0.47
CA MET A 105 -8.81 -3.21 -0.75
C MET A 105 -9.83 -4.09 -1.49
N VAL A 106 -9.39 -4.86 -2.49
CA VAL A 106 -10.26 -5.78 -3.22
C VAL A 106 -10.78 -6.88 -2.30
N LEU A 107 -9.89 -7.44 -1.46
CA LEU A 107 -10.23 -8.47 -0.49
C LEU A 107 -11.32 -7.98 0.49
N ALA A 108 -11.16 -6.76 1.04
CA ALA A 108 -12.11 -6.16 1.95
C ALA A 108 -13.48 -5.92 1.30
N VAL A 109 -13.49 -5.33 0.11
CA VAL A 109 -14.73 -5.02 -0.61
C VAL A 109 -15.46 -6.28 -1.03
N ALA A 110 -14.73 -7.31 -1.44
CA ALA A 110 -15.29 -8.61 -1.81
C ALA A 110 -15.82 -9.40 -0.61
N ALA A 111 -15.23 -9.24 0.58
CA ALA A 111 -15.77 -9.79 1.83
C ALA A 111 -17.16 -9.22 2.15
N GLY A 112 -17.41 -7.97 1.73
CA GLY A 112 -18.72 -7.32 1.91
C GLY A 112 -19.02 -6.95 3.36
N GLY A 113 -20.29 -6.76 3.66
CA GLY A 113 -20.75 -6.36 4.99
C GLY A 113 -20.31 -4.94 5.39
N ALA A 114 -20.76 -4.47 6.53
CA ALA A 114 -20.42 -3.13 7.03
C ALA A 114 -18.91 -2.97 7.28
N LEU A 115 -18.27 -3.98 7.88
CA LEU A 115 -16.85 -3.96 8.18
C LEU A 115 -15.98 -4.04 6.92
N GLY A 116 -16.37 -4.84 5.92
CA GLY A 116 -15.62 -4.96 4.66
C GLY A 116 -15.62 -3.66 3.86
N TYR A 117 -16.76 -3.01 3.72
CA TYR A 117 -16.85 -1.72 3.05
C TYR A 117 -16.18 -0.59 3.84
N ALA A 118 -16.39 -0.52 5.16
CA ALA A 118 -15.76 0.48 6.00
C ALA A 118 -14.22 0.31 6.01
N GLY A 119 -13.73 -0.92 6.23
CA GLY A 119 -12.31 -1.24 6.23
C GLY A 119 -11.66 -0.98 4.87
N GLY A 120 -12.33 -1.37 3.77
CA GLY A 120 -11.86 -1.12 2.41
C GLY A 120 -11.76 0.36 2.10
N MET A 121 -12.80 1.16 2.41
CA MET A 121 -12.81 2.59 2.19
C MET A 121 -11.77 3.31 3.05
N LEU A 122 -11.71 2.98 4.34
CA LEU A 122 -10.70 3.53 5.26
C LEU A 122 -9.29 3.19 4.77
N HIS A 123 -9.07 1.98 4.24
CA HIS A 123 -7.79 1.60 3.68
C HIS A 123 -7.43 2.38 2.41
N VAL A 124 -8.42 2.72 1.57
CA VAL A 124 -8.22 3.62 0.42
C VAL A 124 -7.71 4.99 0.89
N ILE A 125 -8.36 5.59 1.90
CA ILE A 125 -7.98 6.91 2.43
C ILE A 125 -6.58 6.86 3.05
N ASN A 126 -6.35 5.92 3.95
CA ASN A 126 -5.07 5.76 4.64
C ASN A 126 -3.93 5.49 3.67
N HIS A 127 -4.20 4.71 2.62
CA HIS A 127 -3.21 4.40 1.60
C HIS A 127 -2.75 5.64 0.83
N VAL A 128 -3.61 6.62 0.59
CA VAL A 128 -3.20 7.89 -0.04
C VAL A 128 -2.10 8.53 0.80
N PHE A 129 -2.32 8.70 2.11
CA PHE A 129 -1.35 9.35 2.99
C PHE A 129 0.00 8.62 3.04
N PHE A 130 0.01 7.35 3.40
CA PHE A 130 1.29 6.66 3.57
C PHE A 130 2.00 6.33 2.24
N LYS A 131 1.26 6.19 1.13
CA LYS A 131 1.89 5.92 -0.17
C LYS A 131 2.50 7.15 -0.80
N ASP A 132 1.80 8.28 -0.80
CA ASP A 132 2.38 9.53 -1.27
C ASP A 132 3.60 9.88 -0.44
N LEU A 133 3.53 9.70 0.89
CA LEU A 133 4.68 9.91 1.75
C LEU A 133 5.87 9.02 1.37
N LEU A 134 5.65 7.72 1.14
CA LEU A 134 6.72 6.79 0.70
C LEU A 134 7.33 7.20 -0.64
N PHE A 135 6.51 7.63 -1.60
CA PHE A 135 7.02 8.09 -2.89
C PHE A 135 7.77 9.42 -2.79
N LEU A 136 7.33 10.36 -1.93
CA LEU A 136 8.08 11.59 -1.68
C LEU A 136 9.42 11.32 -1.00
N VAL A 137 9.45 10.40 -0.02
CA VAL A 137 10.70 9.93 0.59
C VAL A 137 11.62 9.30 -0.47
N CYS A 138 11.08 8.42 -1.31
CA CYS A 138 11.83 7.84 -2.44
C CYS A 138 12.41 8.95 -3.34
N GLY A 139 11.59 9.94 -3.68
CA GLY A 139 12.03 11.10 -4.47
C GLY A 139 13.12 11.91 -3.80
N ALA A 140 13.01 12.15 -2.49
CA ALA A 140 14.01 12.86 -1.70
C ALA A 140 15.35 12.11 -1.67
N VAL A 141 15.32 10.78 -1.45
CA VAL A 141 16.51 9.93 -1.48
C VAL A 141 17.16 9.95 -2.86
N MET A 142 16.37 9.74 -3.92
CA MET A 142 16.90 9.75 -5.30
C MET A 142 17.42 11.12 -5.72
N PHE A 143 16.79 12.21 -5.26
CA PHE A 143 17.24 13.57 -5.53
C PHE A 143 18.58 13.87 -4.84
N ALA A 144 18.75 13.43 -3.58
CA ALA A 144 19.96 13.70 -2.81
C ALA A 144 21.13 12.79 -3.20
N THR A 145 20.85 11.55 -3.63
CA THR A 145 21.92 10.56 -3.91
C THR A 145 22.20 10.33 -5.38
N HIS A 146 21.27 10.73 -6.27
CA HIS A 146 21.30 10.40 -7.69
C HIS A 146 21.42 8.89 -7.98
N ARG A 147 20.86 8.04 -7.07
CA ARG A 147 20.85 6.58 -7.17
C ARG A 147 19.42 6.06 -7.28
N GLU A 148 19.26 4.98 -8.04
CA GLU A 148 17.96 4.36 -8.31
C GLU A 148 17.83 2.96 -7.70
N THR A 149 18.95 2.40 -7.20
CA THR A 149 19.01 1.05 -6.63
C THR A 149 19.39 1.08 -5.16
N LEU A 150 18.89 0.11 -4.38
CA LEU A 150 19.23 -0.04 -2.97
C LEU A 150 20.67 -0.47 -2.76
N ASP A 151 21.26 -1.16 -3.74
CA ASP A 151 22.63 -1.66 -3.66
C ASP A 151 23.67 -0.53 -3.70
N ASP A 152 23.30 0.61 -4.30
CA ASP A 152 24.15 1.80 -4.40
C ASP A 152 23.99 2.75 -3.20
N LEU A 153 23.05 2.46 -2.30
CA LEU A 153 22.77 3.25 -1.10
C LEU A 153 23.48 2.67 0.13
N GLY A 154 23.45 3.42 1.22
CA GLY A 154 23.92 2.95 2.52
C GLY A 154 24.14 4.09 3.51
N GLY A 155 23.63 3.93 4.73
CA GLY A 155 23.95 4.79 5.88
C GLY A 155 23.55 6.25 5.78
N ILE A 156 22.65 6.63 4.85
CA ILE A 156 22.26 8.04 4.63
C ILE A 156 21.38 8.60 5.75
N GLY A 157 20.94 7.78 6.71
CA GLY A 157 20.02 8.22 7.76
C GLY A 157 20.57 9.32 8.66
N ARG A 158 21.89 9.39 8.84
CA ARG A 158 22.53 10.46 9.61
C ARG A 158 22.56 11.80 8.86
N GLN A 159 22.62 11.73 7.53
CA GLN A 159 22.66 12.90 6.64
C GLN A 159 21.26 13.41 6.30
N MET A 160 20.26 12.49 6.33
CA MET A 160 18.86 12.78 6.02
C MET A 160 17.90 12.37 7.17
N PRO A 161 18.06 12.94 8.40
CA PRO A 161 17.29 12.51 9.57
C PRO A 161 15.79 12.82 9.46
N PHE A 162 15.40 13.92 8.83
CA PHE A 162 14.00 14.25 8.61
C PHE A 162 13.37 13.22 7.63
N THR A 163 14.04 12.94 6.52
CA THR A 163 13.58 11.96 5.52
C THR A 163 13.48 10.56 6.14
N LEU A 164 14.42 10.16 6.99
CA LEU A 164 14.37 8.91 7.75
C LEU A 164 13.13 8.85 8.67
N ALA A 165 12.85 9.92 9.42
CA ALA A 165 11.67 9.99 10.30
C ALA A 165 10.36 9.86 9.49
N MET A 166 10.26 10.55 8.35
CA MET A 166 9.11 10.45 7.44
C MET A 166 8.97 9.04 6.87
N PHE A 167 10.08 8.40 6.49
CA PHE A 167 10.09 7.00 6.08
C PHE A 167 9.59 6.06 7.17
N ALA A 168 10.03 6.26 8.42
CA ALA A 168 9.61 5.43 9.55
C ALA A 168 8.10 5.52 9.78
N ILE A 169 7.53 6.74 9.79
CA ILE A 169 6.08 6.95 9.94
C ILE A 169 5.30 6.26 8.81
N ALA A 170 5.71 6.46 7.56
CA ALA A 170 5.07 5.85 6.40
C ALA A 170 5.21 4.33 6.39
N GLY A 171 6.40 3.83 6.74
CA GLY A 171 6.71 2.40 6.84
C GLY A 171 5.86 1.71 7.91
N LEU A 172 5.77 2.27 9.12
CA LEU A 172 4.91 1.74 10.18
C LEU A 172 3.43 1.77 9.75
N SER A 173 3.02 2.83 9.04
CA SER A 173 1.65 2.95 8.53
C SER A 173 1.33 1.88 7.49
N VAL A 174 2.19 1.64 6.49
CA VAL A 174 1.92 0.61 5.47
C VAL A 174 1.96 -0.80 6.05
N VAL A 175 2.80 -1.05 7.04
CA VAL A 175 2.84 -2.32 7.79
C VAL A 175 1.55 -2.51 8.58
N GLY A 176 1.01 -1.45 9.16
CA GLY A 176 -0.17 -1.48 10.01
C GLY A 176 0.20 -1.70 11.48
N VAL A 177 1.16 -0.93 12.00
CA VAL A 177 1.54 -0.93 13.41
C VAL A 177 0.77 0.15 14.15
N PRO A 178 0.14 -0.12 15.33
CA PRO A 178 -0.44 0.93 16.16
C PRO A 178 0.61 1.97 16.55
N PRO A 179 0.29 3.26 16.65
CA PRO A 179 -0.99 3.94 16.44
C PRO A 179 -1.15 4.55 15.03
N THR A 180 -0.59 3.96 14.00
CA THR A 180 -0.61 4.50 12.64
C THR A 180 -1.86 4.13 11.85
N SER A 181 -2.14 4.89 10.80
CA SER A 181 -3.36 4.80 9.97
C SER A 181 -3.63 3.41 9.38
N GLY A 182 -2.59 2.69 8.98
CA GLY A 182 -2.75 1.37 8.36
C GLY A 182 -3.27 0.31 9.31
N PHE A 183 -3.03 0.45 10.63
CA PHE A 183 -3.53 -0.50 11.62
C PHE A 183 -5.07 -0.51 11.66
N SER A 184 -5.70 0.65 11.82
CA SER A 184 -7.15 0.75 11.94
C SER A 184 -7.88 0.11 10.74
N SER A 185 -7.42 0.40 9.52
CA SER A 185 -8.03 -0.15 8.31
C SER A 185 -7.78 -1.65 8.14
N LYS A 186 -6.56 -2.14 8.39
CA LYS A 186 -6.25 -3.58 8.30
C LYS A 186 -6.99 -4.38 9.35
N TRP A 187 -7.12 -3.85 10.55
CA TRP A 187 -7.89 -4.47 11.62
C TRP A 187 -9.34 -4.73 11.19
N LEU A 188 -10.00 -3.73 10.61
CA LEU A 188 -11.35 -3.90 10.07
C LEU A 188 -11.40 -4.94 8.94
N ILE A 189 -10.38 -4.98 8.06
CA ILE A 189 -10.32 -5.97 6.98
C ILE A 189 -10.22 -7.40 7.54
N TYR A 190 -9.38 -7.62 8.56
CA TYR A 190 -9.26 -8.94 9.19
C TYR A 190 -10.56 -9.37 9.85
N HIS A 191 -11.24 -8.47 10.55
CA HIS A 191 -12.56 -8.72 11.13
C HIS A 191 -13.61 -9.06 10.07
N ALA A 192 -13.67 -8.29 8.98
CA ALA A 192 -14.58 -8.53 7.87
C ALA A 192 -14.41 -9.93 7.26
N LEU A 193 -13.16 -10.39 7.11
CA LEU A 193 -12.87 -11.73 6.61
C LEU A 193 -13.30 -12.83 7.59
N MET A 194 -13.14 -12.60 8.88
CA MET A 194 -13.62 -13.54 9.90
C MET A 194 -15.15 -13.63 9.90
N GLU A 195 -15.85 -12.50 9.81
CA GLU A 195 -17.32 -12.46 9.70
C GLU A 195 -17.82 -13.11 8.40
N ALA A 196 -17.08 -12.96 7.30
CA ALA A 196 -17.38 -13.61 6.02
C ALA A 196 -17.09 -15.13 6.02
N GLY A 197 -16.64 -15.71 7.15
CA GLY A 197 -16.31 -17.13 7.25
C GLY A 197 -15.07 -17.54 6.45
N GLN A 198 -14.13 -16.60 6.23
CA GLN A 198 -12.91 -16.80 5.43
C GLN A 198 -11.61 -16.68 6.28
N PRO A 199 -11.43 -17.51 7.33
CA PRO A 199 -10.27 -17.39 8.23
C PRO A 199 -8.94 -17.64 7.53
N PHE A 200 -8.93 -18.48 6.49
CA PHE A 200 -7.72 -18.73 5.71
C PHE A 200 -7.25 -17.47 4.97
N LEU A 201 -8.16 -16.71 4.37
CA LEU A 201 -7.83 -15.45 3.70
C LEU A 201 -7.43 -14.36 4.72
N ALA A 202 -7.99 -14.37 5.93
CA ALA A 202 -7.53 -13.51 7.02
C ALA A 202 -6.09 -13.83 7.40
N LEU A 203 -5.73 -15.11 7.56
CA LEU A 203 -4.35 -15.56 7.82
C LEU A 203 -3.42 -15.17 6.66
N LEU A 204 -3.83 -15.38 5.41
CA LEU A 204 -3.06 -15.01 4.23
C LEU A 204 -2.78 -13.50 4.17
N SER A 205 -3.74 -12.68 4.53
CA SER A 205 -3.58 -11.23 4.59
C SER A 205 -2.66 -10.80 5.74
N LEU A 206 -2.67 -11.49 6.88
CA LEU A 206 -1.70 -11.30 7.96
C LEU A 206 -0.27 -11.63 7.50
N ILE A 207 -0.07 -12.75 6.81
CA ILE A 207 1.24 -13.11 6.20
C ILE A 207 1.68 -12.00 5.23
N GLY A 208 0.76 -11.45 4.45
CA GLY A 208 1.04 -10.29 3.59
C GLY A 208 1.53 -9.06 4.36
N SER A 209 1.02 -8.83 5.58
CA SER A 209 1.52 -7.74 6.44
C SER A 209 2.91 -8.02 7.00
N VAL A 210 3.25 -9.27 7.31
CA VAL A 210 4.61 -9.67 7.70
C VAL A 210 5.58 -9.47 6.53
N LEU A 211 5.20 -9.87 5.30
CA LEU A 211 6.00 -9.62 4.11
C LEU A 211 6.17 -8.11 3.83
N THR A 212 5.13 -7.32 4.12
CA THR A 212 5.19 -5.85 4.05
C THR A 212 6.25 -5.31 5.01
N MET A 213 6.27 -5.79 6.24
CA MET A 213 7.30 -5.42 7.22
C MET A 213 8.70 -5.80 6.72
N ALA A 214 8.85 -6.98 6.12
CA ALA A 214 10.13 -7.46 5.64
C ALA A 214 10.72 -6.57 4.53
N TYR A 215 9.94 -6.17 3.50
CA TYR A 215 10.50 -5.28 2.46
C TYR A 215 10.67 -3.83 2.94
N ILE A 216 9.88 -3.34 3.89
CA ILE A 216 10.11 -2.03 4.51
C ILE A 216 11.38 -2.05 5.36
N ALA A 217 11.59 -3.11 6.15
CA ALA A 217 12.83 -3.29 6.92
C ALA A 217 14.06 -3.43 6.02
N LYS A 218 13.95 -4.18 4.90
CA LYS A 218 14.99 -4.26 3.88
C LYS A 218 15.36 -2.87 3.35
N PHE A 219 14.38 -2.07 3.00
CA PHE A 219 14.62 -0.72 2.49
C PHE A 219 15.24 0.18 3.57
N LEU A 220 14.70 0.16 4.78
CA LEU A 220 15.22 0.92 5.93
C LEU A 220 16.69 0.60 6.18
N HIS A 221 17.03 -0.69 6.22
CA HIS A 221 18.39 -1.13 6.45
C HIS A 221 19.31 -0.73 5.28
N ALA A 222 18.92 -1.04 4.05
CA ALA A 222 19.77 -0.82 2.87
C ALA A 222 20.04 0.68 2.62
N ALA A 223 19.02 1.53 2.75
CA ALA A 223 19.19 2.95 2.45
C ALA A 223 19.70 3.75 3.66
N PHE A 224 19.07 3.59 4.83
CA PHE A 224 19.28 4.52 5.94
C PHE A 224 20.23 4.02 7.03
N LEU A 225 20.21 2.71 7.36
CA LEU A 225 20.94 2.15 8.52
C LEU A 225 22.19 1.35 8.14
N GLY A 226 22.37 1.01 6.86
CA GLY A 226 23.51 0.25 6.36
C GLY A 226 24.83 1.00 6.54
N GLN A 227 25.93 0.33 6.15
CA GLN A 227 27.22 1.00 6.13
C GLN A 227 27.25 2.10 5.07
N PRO A 228 27.87 3.27 5.36
CA PRO A 228 27.97 4.35 4.39
C PRO A 228 28.64 3.86 3.11
N SER A 229 27.99 4.08 1.97
CA SER A 229 28.59 3.77 0.68
C SER A 229 29.77 4.72 0.41
N PRO A 230 30.94 4.21 0.00
CA PRO A 230 32.12 5.05 -0.27
C PRO A 230 31.88 6.14 -1.31
N ASN A 231 30.86 6.01 -2.11
CA ASN A 231 30.53 6.91 -3.22
C ASN A 231 29.46 7.97 -2.85
N LEU A 232 29.08 8.09 -1.58
CA LEU A 232 28.02 9.01 -1.10
C LEU A 232 28.59 10.02 -0.08
N HIS A 233 29.49 10.90 -0.52
CA HIS A 233 30.19 11.84 0.38
C HIS A 233 29.41 13.13 0.68
N ASP A 234 28.56 13.62 -0.23
CA ASP A 234 27.86 14.92 -0.16
C ASP A 234 26.34 14.80 -0.20
N VAL A 235 25.79 13.89 0.60
CA VAL A 235 24.32 13.75 0.69
C VAL A 235 23.80 14.78 1.69
N HIS A 236 22.85 15.60 1.26
CA HIS A 236 22.17 16.59 2.10
C HIS A 236 20.68 16.30 2.20
N GLU A 237 20.08 16.81 3.28
CA GLU A 237 18.64 16.68 3.49
C GLU A 237 17.86 17.33 2.35
N ALA A 238 16.66 16.79 2.06
CA ALA A 238 15.78 17.31 1.03
C ALA A 238 15.42 18.78 1.24
N PRO A 239 15.25 19.57 0.16
CA PRO A 239 14.88 20.98 0.26
C PRO A 239 13.51 21.16 0.93
N LEU A 240 13.26 22.32 1.53
CA LEU A 240 12.02 22.62 2.28
C LEU A 240 10.76 22.37 1.46
N ILE A 241 10.78 22.65 0.16
CA ILE A 241 9.65 22.43 -0.74
C ILE A 241 9.23 20.96 -0.81
N MET A 242 10.15 20.01 -0.59
CA MET A 242 9.85 18.58 -0.50
C MET A 242 9.47 18.16 0.93
N ARG A 243 10.08 18.77 1.95
CA ARG A 243 9.84 18.43 3.37
C ARG A 243 8.46 18.82 3.85
N VAL A 244 7.92 19.97 3.41
CA VAL A 244 6.59 20.44 3.83
C VAL A 244 5.49 19.45 3.48
N PRO A 245 5.31 19.01 2.21
CA PRO A 245 4.29 18.02 1.89
C PRO A 245 4.52 16.67 2.59
N MET A 246 5.77 16.25 2.79
CA MET A 246 6.09 15.03 3.55
C MET A 246 5.58 15.14 5.00
N GLY A 247 5.80 16.29 5.66
CA GLY A 247 5.32 16.55 7.02
C GLY A 247 3.79 16.54 7.11
N ILE A 248 3.09 17.13 6.14
CA ILE A 248 1.62 17.12 6.08
C ILE A 248 1.08 15.70 5.95
N LEU A 249 1.66 14.90 5.05
CA LEU A 249 1.24 13.52 4.84
C LEU A 249 1.55 12.63 6.05
N ALA A 250 2.69 12.85 6.71
CA ALA A 250 3.05 12.15 7.94
C ALA A 250 2.07 12.47 9.08
N ALA A 251 1.68 13.74 9.23
CA ALA A 251 0.63 14.14 10.17
C ALA A 251 -0.69 13.44 9.84
N GLY A 252 -1.07 13.37 8.57
CA GLY A 252 -2.23 12.59 8.11
C GLY A 252 -2.16 11.12 8.54
N CYS A 253 -1.01 10.46 8.38
CA CYS A 253 -0.82 9.07 8.82
C CYS A 253 -1.04 8.87 10.33
N VAL A 254 -0.61 9.82 11.14
CA VAL A 254 -0.76 9.74 12.61
C VAL A 254 -2.19 10.10 13.01
N ILE A 255 -2.75 11.18 12.49
CA ILE A 255 -4.10 11.65 12.84
C ILE A 255 -5.13 10.58 12.51
N THR A 256 -5.13 10.03 11.29
CA THR A 256 -6.07 8.99 10.88
C THR A 256 -5.80 7.62 11.54
N GLY A 257 -4.63 7.44 12.15
CA GLY A 257 -4.33 6.28 12.97
C GLY A 257 -4.87 6.37 14.39
N VAL A 258 -4.75 7.56 15.01
CA VAL A 258 -5.22 7.82 16.38
C VAL A 258 -6.73 8.08 16.42
N PHE A 259 -7.24 8.79 15.40
CA PHE A 259 -8.65 9.15 15.26
C PHE A 259 -9.20 8.59 13.94
N PRO A 260 -9.52 7.30 13.87
CA PRO A 260 -9.94 6.64 12.61
C PRO A 260 -11.37 7.00 12.16
N GLY A 261 -12.12 7.81 12.93
CA GLY A 261 -13.50 8.24 12.65
C GLY A 261 -14.48 7.68 13.62
#